data_bd820af7cc78ae27cbf2149ed8d2073e
#
_entry.id   bd820af7cc78ae27cbf2149ed8d2073e
#
_cell.length_a   1.000
_cell.length_b   1.000
_cell.length_c   1.000
_cell.angle_alpha   90.00
_cell.angle_beta   90.00
_cell.angle_gamma   90.00
#
_symmetry.space_group_name_H-M   'P 1'
#
loop_
_entity.id
_entity.type
_entity.pdbx_description
1 polymer ?
#
loop_
_entity_poly.entity_id
_entity_poly.type
_entity_poly.pdbx_seq_one_letter_code
_entity_poly.pdbx_strand_id
1 'polypeptide(L)'
;DLSNMSLMHQSGKTVSTSLPSAQLALTGLLQRCQLRIANTFSRIDDFYEHLDSLSLPSLHRLRPTWDTYFVRLCTLAAMRSNCMKRRVGAVLVRQHRVLSTGYNGTPRGLLNCNEGGCARCNESAPCGSSLDECLCLHAEENALLELGRDRGGAQGTVLYCNTCPCLRCAVKIVQTGVMEVVYQLEYSMDDRSARIFSNAGVAFRKYIPPF
;
A
#
# COMPACT_ATOMS: atom_id res chain seq x y z
N ASP A 1 8.98 26.81 -37.70
CA ASP A 1 8.00 27.83 -38.12
C ASP A 1 6.68 27.66 -37.37
N LEU A 2 6.64 28.22 -36.18
CA LEU A 2 5.44 28.25 -35.34
C LEU A 2 5.07 29.72 -35.14
N SER A 3 4.41 30.30 -36.11
CA SER A 3 3.80 31.63 -36.00
C SER A 3 2.44 31.59 -36.67
N ASN A 4 1.45 31.87 -35.85
CA ASN A 4 0.06 32.22 -36.12
C ASN A 4 -0.99 31.27 -35.56
N MET A 5 -1.31 31.47 -34.26
CA MET A 5 -2.67 31.34 -33.83
C MET A 5 -3.07 32.58 -33.02
N SER A 6 -3.83 33.42 -33.70
CA SER A 6 -4.43 34.64 -33.22
C SER A 6 -5.44 34.31 -32.09
N LEU A 7 -5.19 34.81 -30.88
CA LEU A 7 -6.09 34.73 -29.75
C LEU A 7 -7.18 35.81 -29.89
N MET A 8 -8.38 35.41 -30.27
CA MET A 8 -9.56 36.24 -30.10
C MET A 8 -9.92 36.35 -28.61
N HIS A 9 -9.75 37.56 -28.09
CA HIS A 9 -10.25 37.95 -26.78
C HIS A 9 -11.79 37.99 -26.81
N GLN A 10 -12.44 36.97 -26.23
CA GLN A 10 -13.82 37.08 -25.81
C GLN A 10 -13.85 37.32 -24.32
N SER A 11 -14.37 38.49 -23.96
CA SER A 11 -14.66 38.93 -22.61
C SER A 11 -15.80 38.04 -22.01
N GLY A 12 -15.42 36.92 -21.44
CA GLY A 12 -16.32 36.09 -20.64
C GLY A 12 -16.35 36.61 -19.20
N LYS A 13 -17.46 37.20 -18.80
CA LYS A 13 -17.77 37.45 -17.39
C LYS A 13 -17.62 36.15 -16.63
N THR A 14 -16.59 36.03 -15.79
CA THR A 14 -16.50 34.98 -14.76
C THR A 14 -17.62 35.22 -13.76
N VAL A 15 -18.71 34.47 -13.91
CA VAL A 15 -19.71 34.31 -12.86
C VAL A 15 -19.06 33.49 -11.76
N SER A 16 -18.56 34.20 -10.74
CA SER A 16 -18.16 33.57 -9.49
C SER A 16 -19.44 33.07 -8.81
N THR A 17 -19.80 31.80 -9.11
CA THR A 17 -20.81 31.08 -8.34
C THR A 17 -20.17 30.68 -7.00
N SER A 18 -20.21 31.61 -6.02
CA SER A 18 -19.97 31.25 -4.63
C SER A 18 -21.03 30.20 -4.24
N LEU A 19 -20.59 28.99 -3.93
CA LEU A 19 -21.46 27.94 -3.39
C LEU A 19 -22.19 28.52 -2.15
N PRO A 20 -23.49 28.25 -1.95
CA PRO A 20 -24.20 28.65 -0.76
C PRO A 20 -23.45 28.21 0.51
N SER A 21 -23.44 29.01 1.54
CA SER A 21 -22.72 28.75 2.79
C SER A 21 -23.01 27.38 3.39
N ALA A 22 -24.23 26.88 3.23
CA ALA A 22 -24.65 25.53 3.62
C ALA A 22 -23.93 24.42 2.82
N GLN A 23 -23.68 24.60 1.52
CA GLN A 23 -22.93 23.63 0.72
C GLN A 23 -21.45 23.60 1.06
N LEU A 24 -20.84 24.73 1.38
CA LEU A 24 -19.46 24.80 1.89
C LEU A 24 -19.33 24.12 3.24
N ALA A 25 -20.29 24.32 4.15
CA ALA A 25 -20.33 23.65 5.45
C ALA A 25 -20.49 22.12 5.30
N LEU A 26 -21.37 21.65 4.41
CA LEU A 26 -21.57 20.24 4.13
C LEU A 26 -20.31 19.60 3.53
N THR A 27 -19.63 20.26 2.61
CA THR A 27 -18.38 19.77 2.02
C THR A 27 -17.30 19.59 3.08
N GLY A 28 -17.18 20.55 4.01
CA GLY A 28 -16.24 20.43 5.13
C GLY A 28 -16.57 19.28 6.08
N LEU A 29 -17.84 19.02 6.35
CA LEU A 29 -18.27 17.87 7.14
C LEU A 29 -18.00 16.53 6.42
N LEU A 30 -18.29 16.46 5.11
CA LEU A 30 -18.07 15.28 4.30
C LEU A 30 -16.59 14.87 4.24
N GLN A 31 -15.66 15.81 4.29
CA GLN A 31 -14.22 15.53 4.35
C GLN A 31 -13.78 14.92 5.68
N ARG A 32 -14.52 15.17 6.76
CA ARG A 32 -14.22 14.70 8.12
C ARG A 32 -14.92 13.39 8.48
N CYS A 33 -15.86 12.95 7.65
CA CYS A 33 -16.58 11.68 7.87
C CYS A 33 -15.74 10.49 7.43
N GLN A 34 -15.62 9.49 8.31
CA GLN A 34 -15.03 8.19 8.00
C GLN A 34 -15.94 7.28 7.18
N LEU A 35 -17.23 7.48 7.27
CA LEU A 35 -18.25 6.73 6.54
C LEU A 35 -19.29 7.69 5.98
N ARG A 36 -19.69 7.47 4.73
CA ARG A 36 -20.78 8.19 4.08
C ARG A 36 -21.80 7.18 3.61
N ILE A 37 -23.05 7.37 3.98
CA ILE A 37 -24.14 6.51 3.56
C ILE A 37 -25.09 7.37 2.72
N ALA A 38 -25.25 7.00 1.45
CA ALA A 38 -26.24 7.59 0.58
C ALA A 38 -27.54 6.76 0.69
N ASN A 39 -28.62 7.36 1.16
CA ASN A 39 -29.92 6.71 1.17
C ASN A 39 -30.52 6.80 -0.24
N THR A 40 -30.37 5.73 -1.02
CA THR A 40 -30.95 5.57 -2.37
C THR A 40 -32.03 4.50 -2.38
N PHE A 41 -32.45 4.03 -1.23
CA PHE A 41 -33.43 2.96 -1.08
C PHE A 41 -34.86 3.50 -1.22
N SER A 42 -35.72 2.77 -1.94
CA SER A 42 -37.13 3.11 -2.10
C SER A 42 -37.99 2.68 -0.91
N ARG A 43 -37.52 1.69 -0.12
CA ARG A 43 -38.16 1.18 1.08
C ARG A 43 -37.29 1.42 2.30
N ILE A 44 -37.92 1.73 3.41
CA ILE A 44 -37.22 2.00 4.66
C ILE A 44 -36.56 0.72 5.23
N ASP A 45 -37.21 -0.44 5.04
CA ASP A 45 -36.71 -1.73 5.51
C ASP A 45 -35.37 -2.08 4.82
N ASP A 46 -35.27 -1.87 3.50
CA ASP A 46 -34.04 -2.10 2.74
C ASP A 46 -32.90 -1.20 3.24
N PHE A 47 -33.23 0.02 3.65
CA PHE A 47 -32.25 0.93 4.27
C PHE A 47 -31.79 0.44 5.64
N TYR A 48 -32.69 -0.05 6.47
CA TYR A 48 -32.32 -0.62 7.76
C TYR A 48 -31.46 -1.87 7.62
N GLU A 49 -31.82 -2.79 6.74
CA GLU A 49 -30.99 -3.95 6.41
C GLU A 49 -29.58 -3.54 5.96
N HIS A 50 -29.49 -2.50 5.12
CA HIS A 50 -28.21 -1.93 4.74
C HIS A 50 -27.43 -1.37 5.92
N LEU A 51 -28.06 -0.63 6.84
CA LEU A 51 -27.41 -0.10 8.03
C LEU A 51 -26.89 -1.21 8.95
N ASP A 52 -27.67 -2.28 9.13
CA ASP A 52 -27.28 -3.44 9.92
C ASP A 52 -26.09 -4.17 9.29
N SER A 53 -26.09 -4.32 7.97
CA SER A 53 -24.98 -4.93 7.24
C SER A 53 -23.66 -4.17 7.41
N LEU A 54 -23.71 -2.85 7.64
CA LEU A 54 -22.53 -2.02 7.87
C LEU A 54 -21.88 -2.21 9.24
N SER A 55 -22.53 -2.90 10.17
CA SER A 55 -22.03 -3.14 11.53
C SER A 55 -21.46 -1.87 12.17
N LEU A 56 -22.22 -0.77 12.15
CA LEU A 56 -21.79 0.56 12.61
C LEU A 56 -21.21 0.58 14.03
N PRO A 57 -21.74 -0.21 15.00
CA PRO A 57 -21.18 -0.29 16.35
C PRO A 57 -19.89 -1.10 16.48
N SER A 58 -19.36 -1.63 15.36
CA SER A 58 -18.15 -2.47 15.40
C SER A 58 -16.97 -1.71 16.00
N LEU A 59 -16.37 -2.28 17.04
CA LEU A 59 -15.15 -1.76 17.66
C LEU A 59 -13.99 -1.62 16.66
N HIS A 60 -13.98 -2.40 15.58
CA HIS A 60 -12.96 -2.32 14.53
C HIS A 60 -12.92 -0.96 13.81
N ARG A 61 -14.03 -0.22 13.81
CA ARG A 61 -14.08 1.15 13.27
C ARG A 61 -13.44 2.16 14.20
N LEU A 62 -13.57 1.96 15.51
CA LEU A 62 -13.02 2.85 16.53
C LEU A 62 -11.55 2.53 16.82
N ARG A 63 -11.22 1.25 16.85
CA ARG A 63 -9.86 0.77 17.09
C ARG A 63 -9.53 -0.34 16.11
N PRO A 64 -8.67 -0.09 15.09
CA PRO A 64 -8.32 -1.09 14.11
C PRO A 64 -7.64 -2.30 14.78
N THR A 65 -7.85 -3.49 14.20
CA THR A 65 -7.06 -4.67 14.59
C THR A 65 -5.58 -4.44 14.33
N TRP A 66 -4.72 -5.24 14.96
CA TRP A 66 -3.28 -5.16 14.72
C TRP A 66 -2.93 -5.38 13.24
N ASP A 67 -3.58 -6.31 12.57
CA ASP A 67 -3.36 -6.52 11.13
C ASP A 67 -3.74 -5.28 10.32
N THR A 68 -4.92 -4.71 10.56
CA THR A 68 -5.35 -3.47 9.91
C THR A 68 -4.34 -2.34 10.13
N TYR A 69 -3.86 -2.19 11.37
CA TYR A 69 -2.89 -1.16 11.72
C TYR A 69 -1.58 -1.35 10.97
N PHE A 70 -0.99 -2.54 11.01
CA PHE A 70 0.30 -2.79 10.37
C PHE A 70 0.23 -2.79 8.85
N VAL A 71 -0.86 -3.28 8.24
CA VAL A 71 -1.06 -3.19 6.78
C VAL A 71 -1.20 -1.73 6.33
N ARG A 72 -1.87 -0.88 7.12
CA ARG A 72 -1.90 0.57 6.85
C ARG A 72 -0.52 1.21 6.97
N LEU A 73 0.31 0.80 7.91
CA LEU A 73 1.70 1.24 8.00
C LEU A 73 2.51 0.79 6.77
N CYS A 74 2.30 -0.42 6.24
CA CYS A 74 2.91 -0.85 4.98
C CYS A 74 2.51 0.07 3.82
N THR A 75 1.22 0.44 3.74
CA THR A 75 0.73 1.37 2.72
C THR A 75 1.37 2.74 2.87
N LEU A 76 1.52 3.24 4.10
CA LEU A 76 2.21 4.49 4.38
C LEU A 76 3.70 4.42 3.99
N ALA A 77 4.39 3.33 4.34
CA ALA A 77 5.77 3.09 3.93
C ALA A 77 5.92 3.07 2.41
N ALA A 78 4.98 2.42 1.70
CA ALA A 78 4.96 2.37 0.25
C ALA A 78 4.86 3.75 -0.42
N MET A 79 4.29 4.75 0.25
CA MET A 79 4.23 6.13 -0.27
C MET A 79 5.62 6.77 -0.41
N ARG A 80 6.63 6.29 0.32
CA ARG A 80 8.03 6.71 0.16
C ARG A 80 8.70 6.14 -1.07
N SER A 81 8.14 5.08 -1.65
CA SER A 81 8.69 4.49 -2.87
C SER A 81 8.59 5.43 -4.07
N ASN A 82 9.68 5.56 -4.80
CA ASN A 82 9.75 6.27 -6.06
C ASN A 82 9.86 5.34 -7.28
N CYS A 83 9.58 4.05 -7.10
CA CYS A 83 9.63 3.07 -8.18
C CYS A 83 8.57 3.37 -9.25
N MET A 84 9.00 3.43 -10.50
CA MET A 84 8.14 3.74 -11.66
C MET A 84 7.19 2.60 -12.04
N LYS A 85 7.39 1.39 -11.51
CA LYS A 85 6.51 0.24 -11.81
C LYS A 85 5.49 -0.02 -10.71
N ARG A 86 5.89 -0.04 -9.44
CA ARG A 86 5.01 -0.36 -8.32
C ARG A 86 5.56 0.21 -7.01
N ARG A 87 4.67 0.65 -6.13
CA ARG A 87 5.01 1.07 -4.78
C ARG A 87 4.66 -0.04 -3.80
N VAL A 88 5.68 -0.57 -3.14
CA VAL A 88 5.55 -1.64 -2.14
C VAL A 88 6.11 -1.16 -0.82
N GLY A 89 5.46 -1.53 0.27
CA GLY A 89 5.90 -1.26 1.64
C GLY A 89 5.79 -2.50 2.50
N ALA A 90 6.74 -2.66 3.40
CA ALA A 90 6.82 -3.76 4.35
C ALA A 90 7.14 -3.24 5.76
N VAL A 91 6.67 -3.97 6.77
CA VAL A 91 6.88 -3.66 8.19
C VAL A 91 7.20 -4.94 8.95
N LEU A 92 8.31 -4.97 9.68
CA LEU A 92 8.67 -6.05 10.59
C LEU A 92 8.21 -5.73 12.00
N VAL A 93 7.51 -6.67 12.61
CA VAL A 93 6.86 -6.51 13.92
C VAL A 93 7.22 -7.66 14.84
N ARG A 94 7.50 -7.35 16.11
CA ARG A 94 7.61 -8.35 17.19
C ARG A 94 6.80 -7.88 18.38
N GLN A 95 5.93 -8.75 18.93
CA GLN A 95 5.08 -8.42 20.08
C GLN A 95 4.32 -7.09 19.90
N HIS A 96 3.72 -6.89 18.73
CA HIS A 96 3.02 -5.67 18.32
C HIS A 96 3.87 -4.37 18.34
N ARG A 97 5.19 -4.50 18.32
CA ARG A 97 6.12 -3.36 18.19
C ARG A 97 6.77 -3.38 16.81
N VAL A 98 6.74 -2.26 16.13
CA VAL A 98 7.45 -2.08 14.86
C VAL A 98 8.95 -2.07 15.15
N LEU A 99 9.69 -2.94 14.47
CA LEU A 99 11.15 -3.00 14.55
C LEU A 99 11.81 -2.27 13.40
N SER A 100 11.28 -2.44 12.19
CA SER A 100 11.76 -1.76 10.99
C SER A 100 10.65 -1.62 9.96
N THR A 101 10.88 -0.71 9.01
CA THR A 101 10.03 -0.52 7.84
C THR A 101 10.89 -0.59 6.59
N GLY A 102 10.29 -0.98 5.47
CA GLY A 102 10.96 -0.97 4.18
C GLY A 102 10.01 -0.52 3.08
N TYR A 103 10.56 0.08 2.05
CA TYR A 103 9.88 0.38 0.81
C TYR A 103 10.82 0.09 -0.36
N ASN A 104 10.27 -0.20 -1.53
CA ASN A 104 11.11 -0.55 -2.66
C ASN A 104 11.69 0.70 -3.34
N GLY A 105 12.93 0.58 -3.81
CA GLY A 105 13.66 1.66 -4.46
C GLY A 105 15.08 1.28 -4.80
N THR A 106 15.77 2.12 -5.56
CA THR A 106 17.18 1.95 -5.91
C THR A 106 18.06 1.99 -4.64
N PRO A 107 19.20 1.30 -4.66
CA PRO A 107 20.15 1.29 -3.55
C PRO A 107 20.65 2.72 -3.19
N ARG A 108 21.05 2.88 -1.93
CA ARG A 108 21.63 4.12 -1.43
C ARG A 108 22.87 4.49 -2.27
N GLY A 109 22.97 5.76 -2.65
CA GLY A 109 24.08 6.28 -3.46
C GLY A 109 23.82 6.24 -4.96
N LEU A 110 22.75 5.60 -5.44
CA LEU A 110 22.30 5.68 -6.82
C LEU A 110 21.17 6.71 -6.97
N LEU A 111 20.94 7.17 -8.20
CA LEU A 111 19.79 8.00 -8.54
C LEU A 111 18.50 7.27 -8.18
N ASN A 112 17.49 8.02 -7.77
CA ASN A 112 16.18 7.46 -7.52
C ASN A 112 15.57 6.85 -8.79
N CYS A 113 14.71 5.84 -8.64
CA CYS A 113 14.12 5.16 -9.77
C CYS A 113 13.37 6.12 -10.71
N ASN A 114 12.60 7.08 -10.15
CA ASN A 114 11.88 8.11 -10.92
C ASN A 114 12.80 9.18 -11.54
N GLU A 115 14.07 9.19 -11.21
CA GLU A 115 15.10 10.05 -11.79
C GLU A 115 15.95 9.29 -12.84
N GLY A 116 15.52 8.10 -13.24
CA GLY A 116 16.22 7.25 -14.18
C GLY A 116 17.18 6.24 -13.58
N GLY A 117 17.29 6.16 -12.24
CA GLY A 117 18.24 5.28 -11.54
C GLY A 117 18.04 3.77 -11.75
N CYS A 118 16.94 3.34 -12.36
CA CYS A 118 16.70 1.95 -12.75
C CYS A 118 16.19 1.89 -14.19
N ALA A 119 17.04 1.54 -15.15
CA ALA A 119 16.68 1.46 -16.56
C ALA A 119 15.47 0.55 -16.77
N ARG A 120 15.49 -0.66 -16.21
CA ARG A 120 14.38 -1.61 -16.33
C ARG A 120 13.02 -1.04 -15.89
N CYS A 121 12.97 -0.21 -14.86
CA CYS A 121 11.74 0.39 -14.39
C CYS A 121 11.27 1.58 -15.24
N ASN A 122 12.18 2.27 -15.93
CA ASN A 122 11.91 3.45 -16.74
C ASN A 122 11.68 3.12 -18.21
N GLU A 123 12.20 2.00 -18.68
CA GLU A 123 11.96 1.49 -20.03
C GLU A 123 10.62 0.76 -20.13
N SER A 124 10.19 0.48 -21.36
CA SER A 124 8.92 -0.18 -21.69
C SER A 124 8.91 -1.69 -21.40
N ALA A 125 9.77 -2.19 -20.50
CA ALA A 125 9.82 -3.60 -20.13
C ALA A 125 8.44 -4.09 -19.65
N PRO A 126 7.89 -5.19 -20.20
CA PRO A 126 6.63 -5.77 -19.72
C PRO A 126 6.65 -6.09 -18.23
N CYS A 127 5.47 -6.14 -17.62
CA CYS A 127 5.34 -6.54 -16.22
C CYS A 127 5.89 -7.97 -16.03
N GLY A 128 6.79 -8.15 -15.05
CA GLY A 128 7.39 -9.46 -14.75
C GLY A 128 8.58 -9.87 -15.61
N SER A 129 8.97 -9.08 -16.66
CA SER A 129 10.16 -9.36 -17.48
C SER A 129 11.43 -8.70 -16.92
N SER A 130 12.60 -9.23 -17.26
CA SER A 130 13.94 -8.69 -16.92
C SER A 130 14.07 -8.29 -15.45
N LEU A 131 13.55 -9.13 -14.55
CA LEU A 131 13.55 -8.85 -13.10
C LEU A 131 14.96 -8.92 -12.49
N ASP A 132 15.85 -9.64 -13.13
CA ASP A 132 17.27 -9.77 -12.81
C ASP A 132 18.05 -8.46 -13.07
N GLU A 133 17.60 -7.65 -14.01
CA GLU A 133 18.19 -6.35 -14.33
C GLU A 133 17.64 -5.21 -13.43
N CYS A 134 16.64 -5.50 -12.61
CA CYS A 134 16.03 -4.48 -11.75
C CYS A 134 16.94 -4.09 -10.59
N LEU A 135 17.34 -2.83 -10.54
CA LEU A 135 18.17 -2.30 -9.46
C LEU A 135 17.37 -1.95 -8.19
N CYS A 136 16.04 -1.90 -8.27
CA CYS A 136 15.22 -1.61 -7.11
C CYS A 136 15.23 -2.78 -6.12
N LEU A 137 15.75 -2.57 -4.92
CA LEU A 137 15.56 -3.46 -3.79
C LEU A 137 14.07 -3.56 -3.47
N HIS A 138 13.63 -4.71 -3.03
CA HIS A 138 12.25 -4.90 -2.61
C HIS A 138 12.01 -4.36 -1.20
N ALA A 139 10.76 -4.05 -0.87
CA ALA A 139 10.39 -3.48 0.43
C ALA A 139 10.74 -4.41 1.59
N GLU A 140 10.50 -5.71 1.42
CA GLU A 140 10.82 -6.74 2.39
C GLU A 140 12.33 -6.83 2.65
N GLU A 141 13.11 -6.77 1.59
CA GLU A 141 14.56 -6.78 1.66
C GLU A 141 15.08 -5.56 2.41
N ASN A 142 14.57 -4.37 2.08
CA ASN A 142 14.94 -3.14 2.78
C ASN A 142 14.55 -3.18 4.26
N ALA A 143 13.37 -3.73 4.61
CA ALA A 143 12.97 -3.91 6.00
C ALA A 143 13.93 -4.84 6.76
N LEU A 144 14.36 -5.95 6.15
CA LEU A 144 15.31 -6.89 6.73
C LEU A 144 16.70 -6.26 6.91
N LEU A 145 17.18 -5.50 5.92
CA LEU A 145 18.46 -4.79 5.97
C LEU A 145 18.46 -3.70 7.03
N GLU A 146 17.37 -2.92 7.15
CA GLU A 146 17.21 -1.87 8.16
C GLU A 146 17.19 -2.44 9.57
N LEU A 147 16.56 -3.59 9.78
CA LEU A 147 16.57 -4.26 11.07
C LEU A 147 17.97 -4.74 11.45
N GLY A 148 18.70 -5.31 10.49
CA GLY A 148 20.02 -5.90 10.75
C GLY A 148 19.95 -7.06 11.76
N ARG A 149 21.12 -7.38 12.34
CA ARG A 149 21.24 -8.42 13.38
C ARG A 149 21.31 -7.87 14.80
N ASP A 150 21.66 -6.61 14.96
CA ASP A 150 22.00 -5.99 16.27
C ASP A 150 20.82 -5.92 17.24
N ARG A 151 19.59 -5.88 16.72
CA ARG A 151 18.36 -5.83 17.54
C ARG A 151 17.72 -7.21 17.74
N GLY A 152 18.52 -8.27 17.74
CA GLY A 152 18.04 -9.66 17.81
C GLY A 152 17.50 -10.17 16.47
N GLY A 153 17.79 -9.48 15.37
CA GLY A 153 17.43 -9.88 14.02
C GLY A 153 15.93 -10.02 13.80
N ALA A 154 15.54 -10.68 12.73
CA ALA A 154 14.14 -10.92 12.38
C ALA A 154 13.57 -12.24 12.98
N GLN A 155 14.31 -12.93 13.82
CA GLN A 155 13.85 -14.16 14.48
C GLN A 155 12.56 -13.92 15.26
N GLY A 156 11.53 -14.73 14.99
CA GLY A 156 10.26 -14.66 15.68
C GLY A 156 9.43 -13.39 15.39
N THR A 157 9.70 -12.71 14.28
CA THR A 157 8.91 -11.54 13.84
C THR A 157 7.78 -11.94 12.92
N VAL A 158 6.82 -11.04 12.79
CA VAL A 158 5.79 -11.03 11.74
C VAL A 158 6.17 -9.99 10.70
N LEU A 159 6.21 -10.37 9.44
CA LEU A 159 6.37 -9.45 8.32
C LEU A 159 5.00 -9.11 7.74
N TYR A 160 4.65 -7.85 7.77
CA TYR A 160 3.51 -7.31 7.03
C TYR A 160 3.97 -6.69 5.72
N CYS A 161 3.20 -6.89 4.65
CA CYS A 161 3.48 -6.31 3.34
C CYS A 161 2.18 -5.95 2.61
N ASN A 162 2.15 -4.83 1.90
CA ASN A 162 0.99 -4.48 1.09
C ASN A 162 0.85 -5.36 -0.18
N THR A 163 1.91 -6.10 -0.54
CA THR A 163 1.94 -7.01 -1.70
C THR A 163 2.59 -8.32 -1.30
N CYS A 164 2.11 -9.44 -1.82
CA CYS A 164 2.69 -10.75 -1.61
C CYS A 164 4.20 -10.76 -1.94
N PRO A 165 5.07 -11.25 -1.04
CA PRO A 165 6.50 -11.37 -1.29
C PRO A 165 6.81 -12.29 -2.46
N CYS A 166 7.72 -11.86 -3.34
CA CYS A 166 8.21 -12.72 -4.41
C CYS A 166 9.13 -13.83 -3.88
N LEU A 167 9.42 -14.84 -4.72
CA LEU A 167 10.26 -15.98 -4.38
C LEU A 167 11.63 -15.58 -3.78
N ARG A 168 12.29 -14.55 -4.35
CA ARG A 168 13.60 -14.08 -3.85
C ARG A 168 13.50 -13.46 -2.44
N CYS A 169 12.40 -12.75 -2.17
CA CYS A 169 12.12 -12.23 -0.83
C CYS A 169 11.75 -13.35 0.13
N ALA A 170 10.93 -14.32 -0.30
CA ALA A 170 10.54 -15.47 0.53
C ALA A 170 11.75 -16.24 1.06
N VAL A 171 12.75 -16.50 0.22
CA VAL A 171 14.02 -17.17 0.64
C VAL A 171 14.73 -16.36 1.73
N LYS A 172 14.83 -15.03 1.59
CA LYS A 172 15.48 -14.16 2.58
C LYS A 172 14.68 -14.08 3.88
N ILE A 173 13.36 -14.01 3.78
CA ILE A 173 12.44 -13.97 4.92
C ILE A 173 12.60 -15.25 5.76
N VAL A 174 12.59 -16.42 5.13
CA VAL A 174 12.82 -17.71 5.81
C VAL A 174 14.20 -17.74 6.46
N GLN A 175 15.25 -17.35 5.72
CA GLN A 175 16.64 -17.37 6.22
C GLN A 175 16.84 -16.49 7.46
N THR A 176 16.05 -15.43 7.62
CA THR A 176 16.15 -14.48 8.75
C THR A 176 15.31 -14.88 9.95
N GLY A 177 14.53 -15.98 9.88
CA GLY A 177 13.76 -16.53 10.99
C GLY A 177 12.44 -15.81 11.26
N VAL A 178 11.89 -15.11 10.27
CA VAL A 178 10.51 -14.59 10.33
C VAL A 178 9.54 -15.75 10.51
N MET A 179 8.61 -15.65 11.45
CA MET A 179 7.67 -16.74 11.79
C MET A 179 6.34 -16.63 11.04
N GLU A 180 5.96 -15.45 10.61
CA GLU A 180 4.69 -15.21 9.93
C GLU A 180 4.83 -14.11 8.88
N VAL A 181 4.15 -14.28 7.76
CA VAL A 181 4.01 -13.28 6.69
C VAL A 181 2.54 -13.00 6.45
N VAL A 182 2.16 -11.72 6.54
CA VAL A 182 0.81 -11.22 6.29
C VAL A 182 0.85 -10.26 5.11
N TYR A 183 0.08 -10.54 4.06
CA TYR A 183 0.07 -9.70 2.86
C TYR A 183 -1.36 -9.32 2.44
N GLN A 184 -1.50 -8.21 1.71
CA GLN A 184 -2.81 -7.72 1.28
C GLN A 184 -3.11 -8.04 -0.19
N LEU A 185 -2.23 -7.65 -1.10
CA LEU A 185 -2.46 -7.80 -2.54
C LEU A 185 -1.70 -9.00 -3.07
N GLU A 186 -2.38 -9.82 -3.88
CA GLU A 186 -1.78 -10.94 -4.59
C GLU A 186 -0.89 -10.47 -5.74
N TYR A 187 0.08 -11.31 -6.07
CA TYR A 187 0.95 -11.18 -7.24
C TYR A 187 1.06 -12.52 -7.94
N SER A 188 1.26 -12.52 -9.25
CA SER A 188 1.19 -13.71 -10.14
C SER A 188 2.16 -14.87 -9.84
N MET A 189 2.92 -14.81 -8.74
CA MET A 189 3.94 -15.81 -8.37
C MET A 189 3.73 -16.41 -6.97
N ASP A 190 2.54 -16.24 -6.41
CA ASP A 190 2.23 -16.55 -5.01
C ASP A 190 2.43 -18.03 -4.64
N ASP A 191 2.16 -18.97 -5.55
CA ASP A 191 2.29 -20.41 -5.30
C ASP A 191 3.73 -20.84 -4.93
N ARG A 192 4.73 -20.25 -5.58
CA ARG A 192 6.13 -20.58 -5.29
C ARG A 192 6.57 -20.06 -3.93
N SER A 193 6.16 -18.86 -3.58
CA SER A 193 6.42 -18.26 -2.27
C SER A 193 5.69 -19.02 -1.18
N ALA A 194 4.41 -19.35 -1.39
CA ALA A 194 3.61 -20.16 -0.46
C ALA A 194 4.24 -21.52 -0.16
N ARG A 195 4.75 -22.21 -1.18
CA ARG A 195 5.44 -23.52 -1.00
C ARG A 195 6.70 -23.37 -0.15
N ILE A 196 7.50 -22.34 -0.35
CA ILE A 196 8.71 -22.11 0.48
C ILE A 196 8.32 -21.85 1.92
N PHE A 197 7.34 -20.97 2.19
CA PHE A 197 6.87 -20.66 3.54
C PHE A 197 6.32 -21.92 4.22
N SER A 198 5.49 -22.70 3.52
CA SER A 198 4.95 -23.95 4.04
C SER A 198 6.05 -24.95 4.41
N ASN A 199 7.02 -25.16 3.53
CA ASN A 199 8.13 -26.09 3.77
C ASN A 199 9.03 -25.66 4.94
N ALA A 200 9.12 -24.35 5.19
CA ALA A 200 9.91 -23.79 6.28
C ALA A 200 9.13 -23.60 7.59
N GLY A 201 7.84 -23.94 7.62
CA GLY A 201 6.98 -23.75 8.79
C GLY A 201 6.67 -22.30 9.11
N VAL A 202 6.78 -21.40 8.11
CA VAL A 202 6.41 -19.97 8.24
C VAL A 202 4.93 -19.82 7.95
N ALA A 203 4.16 -19.24 8.89
CA ALA A 203 2.75 -18.93 8.66
C ALA A 203 2.62 -17.92 7.53
N PHE A 204 1.75 -18.20 6.56
CA PHE A 204 1.57 -17.34 5.38
C PHE A 204 0.10 -17.13 5.11
N ARG A 205 -0.35 -15.90 5.24
CA ARG A 205 -1.78 -15.59 5.08
C ARG A 205 -2.04 -14.23 4.42
N LYS A 206 -3.14 -14.21 3.68
CA LYS A 206 -3.68 -12.99 3.10
C LYS A 206 -4.51 -12.23 4.13
N TYR A 207 -4.27 -10.94 4.24
CA TYR A 207 -5.12 -10.02 4.99
C TYR A 207 -6.27 -9.54 4.11
N ILE A 208 -7.48 -9.68 4.60
CA ILE A 208 -8.70 -9.15 3.99
C ILE A 208 -9.19 -7.99 4.86
N PRO A 209 -9.26 -6.76 4.32
CA PRO A 209 -9.81 -5.64 5.08
C PRO A 209 -11.23 -5.94 5.54
N PRO A 210 -11.61 -5.56 6.77
CA PRO A 210 -12.96 -5.82 7.28
C PRO A 210 -14.06 -5.03 6.55
N PHE A 211 -13.68 -4.00 5.75
CA PHE A 211 -14.61 -3.18 4.90
C PHE A 211 -13.83 -2.48 3.80
#